data_98ff522bd2ede61e3b336e2ff7c7c50a
#
_entry.id   98ff522bd2ede61e3b336e2ff7c7c50a
#
_cell.length_a   1.000
_cell.length_b   1.000
_cell.length_c   1.000
_cell.angle_alpha   90.00
_cell.angle_beta   90.00
_cell.angle_gamma   90.00
#
_symmetry.space_group_name_H-M   'P 1'
#
loop_
_entity.id
_entity.type
_entity.pdbx_description
1 polymer ?
#
loop_
_entity_poly.entity_id
_entity_poly.type
_entity_poly.pdbx_seq_one_letter_code
_entity_poly.pdbx_strand_id
1 'polypeptide(L)' 'MKTEYKIIVDLIEEKTRVLDVGCDDGTLMESLKKNKNVDARGIEISKDKVQTCVSKGLTVIEGNAELDLK' A
#
# COMPACT_ATOMS: atom_id res chain seq x y z
N MET A 1 -8.98 -8.93 -7.93
CA MET A 1 -7.60 -8.44 -7.71
C MET A 1 -6.73 -8.90 -8.86
N LYS A 2 -5.79 -8.08 -9.29
CA LYS A 2 -4.87 -8.41 -10.39
C LYS A 2 -4.00 -9.61 -10.03
N THR A 3 -3.67 -10.42 -11.04
CA THR A 3 -2.83 -11.63 -10.85
C THR A 3 -1.47 -11.28 -10.23
N GLU A 4 -0.81 -10.21 -10.70
CA GLU A 4 0.48 -9.79 -10.14
C GLU A 4 0.38 -9.40 -8.66
N TYR A 5 -0.75 -8.86 -8.22
CA TYR A 5 -0.96 -8.54 -6.80
C TYR A 5 -1.06 -9.81 -5.95
N LYS A 6 -1.72 -10.84 -6.47
CA LYS A 6 -1.78 -12.15 -5.79
C LYS A 6 -0.40 -12.75 -5.59
N ILE A 7 0.45 -12.66 -6.61
CA ILE A 7 1.82 -13.15 -6.54
C ILE A 7 2.61 -12.39 -5.46
N ILE A 8 2.48 -11.07 -5.45
CA ILE A 8 3.15 -10.23 -4.44
C ILE A 8 2.68 -10.59 -3.03
N VAL A 9 1.37 -10.71 -2.83
CA VAL A 9 0.82 -11.08 -1.53
C VAL A 9 1.37 -12.41 -1.05
N ASP A 10 1.45 -13.41 -1.94
CA ASP A 10 1.96 -14.74 -1.59
C ASP A 10 3.43 -14.73 -1.19
N LEU A 11 4.22 -13.78 -1.73
CA LEU A 11 5.64 -13.65 -1.43
C LEU A 11 5.94 -12.90 -0.13
N ILE A 12 4.99 -12.10 0.35
CA ILE A 12 5.19 -11.31 1.57
C ILE A 12 4.94 -12.19 2.80
N GLU A 13 5.85 -12.13 3.75
CA GLU A 13 5.69 -12.84 5.03
C GLU A 13 4.62 -12.17 5.89
N GLU A 14 3.90 -12.99 6.65
CA GLU A 14 2.91 -12.50 7.61
C GLU A 14 3.56 -11.65 8.70
N LYS A 15 2.82 -10.65 9.19
CA LYS A 15 3.20 -9.80 10.33
C LYS A 15 4.47 -8.98 10.10
N THR A 16 4.82 -8.73 8.83
CA THR A 16 5.94 -7.86 8.49
C THR A 16 5.47 -6.41 8.30
N ARG A 17 6.42 -5.50 8.14
CA ARG A 17 6.15 -4.13 7.74
C ARG A 17 6.44 -3.97 6.26
N VAL A 18 5.55 -3.28 5.55
CA VAL A 18 5.69 -3.03 4.12
C VAL A 18 5.44 -1.56 3.83
N LEU A 19 6.33 -0.96 3.06
CA LEU A 19 6.12 0.35 2.48
C LEU A 19 5.78 0.18 1.00
N ASP A 20 4.58 0.59 0.62
CA ASP A 20 4.11 0.53 -0.76
C ASP A 20 4.33 1.88 -1.43
N VAL A 21 5.36 1.97 -2.25
CA VAL A 21 5.70 3.19 -2.99
C VAL A 21 4.85 3.26 -4.25
N GLY A 22 4.10 4.37 -4.41
CA GLY A 22 3.12 4.48 -5.49
C GLY A 22 1.95 3.54 -5.27
N CYS A 23 1.34 3.58 -4.09
CA CYS A 23 0.35 2.59 -3.67
C CYS A 23 -1.00 2.68 -4.39
N ASP A 24 -1.17 3.67 -5.25
CA ASP A 24 -2.36 3.84 -6.08
C ASP A 24 -3.64 3.91 -5.21
N ASP A 25 -4.66 3.11 -5.53
CA ASP A 25 -5.91 3.11 -4.79
C ASP A 25 -5.89 2.25 -3.51
N GLY A 26 -4.77 1.62 -3.21
CA GLY A 26 -4.59 0.83 -2.00
C GLY A 26 -5.06 -0.60 -2.09
N THR A 27 -5.41 -1.10 -3.26
CA THR A 27 -5.91 -2.48 -3.42
C THR A 27 -4.93 -3.51 -2.89
N LEU A 28 -3.64 -3.37 -3.23
CA LEU A 28 -2.60 -4.29 -2.74
C LEU A 28 -2.45 -4.20 -1.22
N MET A 29 -2.43 -2.98 -0.68
CA MET A 29 -2.31 -2.77 0.77
C MET A 29 -3.48 -3.38 1.54
N GLU A 30 -4.70 -3.23 1.04
CA GLU A 30 -5.88 -3.86 1.63
C GLU A 30 -5.70 -5.38 1.72
N SER A 31 -5.25 -5.98 0.63
CA SER A 31 -5.04 -7.42 0.55
C SER A 31 -3.96 -7.89 1.52
N LEU A 32 -2.86 -7.15 1.63
CA LEU A 32 -1.78 -7.47 2.57
C LEU A 32 -2.25 -7.41 4.02
N LYS A 33 -3.00 -6.37 4.37
CA LYS A 33 -3.54 -6.24 5.73
C LYS A 33 -4.51 -7.36 6.06
N LYS A 34 -5.41 -7.69 5.13
CA LYS A 34 -6.46 -8.68 5.34
C LYS A 34 -5.91 -10.11 5.40
N ASN A 35 -4.99 -10.45 4.49
CA ASN A 35 -4.57 -11.83 4.29
C ASN A 35 -3.27 -12.18 5.01
N LYS A 36 -2.44 -11.19 5.33
CA LYS A 36 -1.11 -11.41 5.92
C LYS A 36 -0.90 -10.67 7.24
N ASN A 37 -1.89 -9.91 7.69
CA ASN A 37 -1.78 -9.10 8.90
C ASN A 37 -0.52 -8.21 8.89
N VAL A 38 -0.25 -7.60 7.74
CA VAL A 38 0.93 -6.76 7.50
C VAL A 38 0.67 -5.34 7.99
N ASP A 39 1.68 -4.71 8.59
CA ASP A 39 1.68 -3.26 8.82
C ASP A 39 2.06 -2.59 7.51
N ALA A 40 1.06 -2.34 6.67
CA ALA A 40 1.27 -1.74 5.36
C ALA A 40 1.08 -0.22 5.43
N ARG A 41 2.07 0.50 4.95
CA ARG A 41 2.01 1.96 4.82
C ARG A 41 2.34 2.32 3.39
N GLY A 42 1.73 3.41 2.89
CA GLY A 42 1.91 3.81 1.52
C GLY A 42 2.35 5.25 1.36
N ILE A 43 2.96 5.53 0.22
CA ILE A 43 3.24 6.87 -0.25
C ILE A 43 2.72 6.97 -1.67
N GLU A 44 1.95 8.01 -1.97
CA GLU A 44 1.28 8.18 -3.25
C GLU A 44 1.27 9.64 -3.64
N ILE A 45 1.62 9.94 -4.89
CA ILE A 45 1.70 11.31 -5.38
C ILE A 45 0.33 11.90 -5.74
N SER A 46 -0.63 11.05 -6.11
CA SER A 46 -1.97 11.49 -6.49
C SER A 46 -2.83 11.73 -5.25
N LYS A 47 -3.24 12.97 -5.06
CA LYS A 47 -4.10 13.36 -3.93
C LYS A 47 -5.42 12.58 -3.91
N ASP A 48 -6.04 12.37 -5.06
CA ASP A 48 -7.30 11.62 -5.16
C ASP A 48 -7.13 10.17 -4.73
N LYS A 49 -6.02 9.55 -5.10
CA LYS A 49 -5.73 8.16 -4.71
C LYS A 49 -5.39 8.05 -3.23
N VAL A 50 -4.71 9.04 -2.67
CA VAL A 50 -4.49 9.11 -1.21
C VAL A 50 -5.82 9.16 -0.49
N GLN A 51 -6.76 9.98 -0.94
CA GLN A 51 -8.09 10.08 -0.33
C GLN A 51 -8.84 8.76 -0.42
N THR A 52 -8.75 8.07 -1.54
CA THR A 52 -9.34 6.73 -1.70
C THR A 52 -8.76 5.76 -0.66
N CYS A 53 -7.45 5.74 -0.49
CA CYS A 53 -6.78 4.90 0.49
C CYS A 53 -7.23 5.22 1.91
N VAL A 54 -7.28 6.50 2.26
CA VAL A 54 -7.70 6.94 3.59
C VAL A 54 -9.15 6.53 3.85
N SER A 55 -10.03 6.62 2.86
CA SER A 55 -11.42 6.18 2.99
C SER A 55 -11.56 4.69 3.27
N LYS A 56 -10.56 3.89 2.88
CA LYS A 56 -10.50 2.46 3.15
C LYS A 56 -9.84 2.13 4.50
N GLY A 57 -9.46 3.15 5.26
CA GLY A 57 -8.76 2.95 6.53
C GLY A 57 -7.29 2.62 6.41
N LEU A 58 -6.67 2.91 5.26
CA LEU A 58 -5.26 2.65 5.02
C LEU A 58 -4.39 3.84 5.47
N THR A 59 -3.16 3.55 5.86
CA THR A 59 -2.17 4.56 6.26
C THR A 59 -1.35 4.96 5.03
N VAL A 60 -1.68 6.11 4.46
CA VAL A 60 -1.02 6.62 3.25
C VAL A 60 -0.74 8.11 3.41
N ILE A 61 0.44 8.53 2.98
CA ILE A 61 0.79 9.94 2.89
C ILE A 61 0.88 10.37 1.44
N GLU A 62 0.48 11.61 1.18
CA GLU A 62 0.70 12.24 -0.12
C GLU A 62 2.16 12.67 -0.21
N GLY A 63 2.86 12.23 -1.25
CA GLY A 63 4.23 12.61 -1.41
C GLY A 63 4.88 11.99 -2.65
N ASN A 64 6.09 12.44 -2.91
CA ASN A 64 6.92 11.92 -3.98
C ASN A 64 8.06 11.11 -3.36
N ALA A 65 8.08 9.81 -3.61
CA ALA A 65 9.04 8.91 -3.00
C ALA A 65 10.49 9.28 -3.32
N GLU A 66 10.77 9.78 -4.52
CA GLU A 66 12.12 10.19 -4.89
C GLU A 66 12.63 11.37 -4.05
N LEU A 67 11.74 12.27 -3.66
CA LEU A 67 12.09 13.46 -2.89
C LEU A 67 11.95 13.25 -1.38
N ASP A 68 10.89 12.54 -0.97
CA ASP A 68 10.46 12.52 0.42
C ASP A 68 11.08 11.36 1.23
N LEU A 69 11.65 10.36 0.56
CA LEU A 69 12.30 9.23 1.22
C LEU A 69 13.84 9.35 1.28
N LYS A 70 14.37 10.46 0.83
CA LYS A 70 15.81 10.70 0.91
C LYS A 70 16.25 11.05 2.32
#